data_d81998031011d2a1a65061597d14ff0e
#
_entry.id   d81998031011d2a1a65061597d14ff0e
#
_cell.length_a   1.000
_cell.length_b   1.000
_cell.length_c   1.000
_cell.angle_alpha   90.00
_cell.angle_beta   90.00
_cell.angle_gamma   90.00
#
_symmetry.space_group_name_H-M   'P 1'
#
loop_
_entity.id
_entity.type
_entity.pdbx_description
1 polymer ?
#
loop_
_entity_poly.entity_id
_entity_poly.type
_entity_poly.pdbx_seq_one_letter_code
_entity_poly.pdbx_strand_id
1 'polypeptide(L)'
;IFNSHFLTPELSQSVNQIKPLAGYKEVKPMVYASFYPIEGEDYNDFREALEKLQLNDASLTFEGESSLALGRGFRIGFLGLLHLEIIKERLAREFDFHPVITTPSVVYKITLTDGTEKNIYSATEMPEANHIKQITEPRVKLDVVTPTQYMGAIMELITTTTRAEYLKTEYLEGDRMVLSFNAPLGEVIINLHDGIKSSSSGYASFSYEMIDYQPADLARLDVLIAEDKVEAFSQIIPKNKLQTEANRLVKKLKEVIPRQNFLVKIQAAVGGKILARESITPFRKDVTGYLYGGDVTRKRKLLEKQKRGKKKAVGTGRVEIPQKAFLEVLKK
;
A
#
# COMPACT_ATOMS: atom_id res chain seq x y z
N ILE A 1 30.22 -5.06 1.90
CA ILE A 1 29.94 -3.61 1.76
C ILE A 1 29.96 -3.06 3.18
N PHE A 2 31.04 -2.39 3.55
CA PHE A 2 31.20 -1.82 4.90
C PHE A 2 30.55 -0.45 4.93
N ASN A 3 29.66 -0.24 5.90
CA ASN A 3 29.02 1.05 6.12
C ASN A 3 30.09 2.02 6.67
N SER A 4 30.34 3.14 6.00
CA SER A 4 31.42 4.10 6.28
C SER A 4 31.38 4.73 7.68
N HIS A 5 30.30 4.53 8.44
CA HIS A 5 30.11 5.08 9.78
C HIS A 5 30.90 4.36 10.90
N PHE A 6 31.42 3.14 10.64
CA PHE A 6 32.15 2.35 11.64
C PHE A 6 33.65 2.19 11.33
N LEU A 7 34.13 2.86 10.30
CA LEU A 7 35.54 2.75 9.89
C LEU A 7 36.37 3.89 10.48
N THR A 8 37.54 3.55 11.03
CA THR A 8 38.55 4.56 11.36
C THR A 8 38.95 5.31 10.09
N PRO A 9 39.42 6.57 10.17
CA PRO A 9 39.80 7.36 9.00
C PRO A 9 40.78 6.66 8.04
N GLU A 10 41.68 5.82 8.58
CA GLU A 10 42.65 5.04 7.80
C GLU A 10 42.00 3.89 7.03
N LEU A 11 41.03 3.19 7.64
CA LEU A 11 40.23 2.13 6.97
C LEU A 11 39.28 2.71 5.92
N SER A 12 38.72 3.90 6.16
CA SER A 12 37.86 4.60 5.20
C SER A 12 38.61 4.95 3.91
N GLN A 13 39.89 5.34 3.99
CA GLN A 13 40.71 5.62 2.79
C GLN A 13 41.04 4.36 2.00
N SER A 14 41.26 3.21 2.65
CA SER A 14 41.55 1.94 1.98
C SER A 14 40.32 1.33 1.32
N VAL A 15 39.12 1.50 1.90
CA VAL A 15 37.86 1.00 1.32
C VAL A 15 37.48 1.74 0.04
N ASN A 16 37.76 3.04 -0.05
CA ASN A 16 37.51 3.81 -1.28
C ASN A 16 38.36 3.41 -2.48
N GLN A 17 39.39 2.55 -2.29
CA GLN A 17 40.23 2.01 -3.36
C GLN A 17 39.78 0.64 -3.85
N ILE A 18 38.83 -0.02 -3.15
CA ILE A 18 38.30 -1.33 -3.57
C ILE A 18 37.27 -1.12 -4.69
N LYS A 19 37.66 -1.47 -5.91
CA LYS A 19 36.74 -1.48 -7.04
C LYS A 19 35.84 -2.71 -6.95
N PRO A 20 34.51 -2.56 -7.14
CA PRO A 20 33.61 -3.71 -7.19
C PRO A 20 34.02 -4.65 -8.34
N LEU A 21 33.76 -5.95 -8.16
CA LEU A 21 33.97 -6.93 -9.20
C LEU A 21 33.15 -6.59 -10.45
N ALA A 22 33.70 -6.89 -11.62
CA ALA A 22 33.00 -6.69 -12.90
C ALA A 22 31.66 -7.46 -12.89
N GLY A 23 30.55 -6.77 -13.20
CA GLY A 23 29.21 -7.36 -13.19
C GLY A 23 28.45 -7.21 -11.87
N TYR A 24 29.06 -6.70 -10.78
CA TYR A 24 28.33 -6.36 -9.58
C TYR A 24 27.36 -5.20 -9.86
N LYS A 25 26.07 -5.45 -9.62
CA LYS A 25 25.02 -4.42 -9.67
C LYS A 25 24.45 -4.25 -8.28
N GLU A 26 24.44 -3.04 -7.78
CA GLU A 26 23.75 -2.70 -6.55
C GLU A 26 22.24 -2.94 -6.74
N VAL A 27 21.66 -3.70 -5.82
CA VAL A 27 20.23 -4.00 -5.87
C VAL A 27 19.46 -2.79 -5.36
N LYS A 28 18.66 -2.16 -6.22
CA LYS A 28 17.87 -0.98 -5.88
C LYS A 28 16.46 -1.40 -5.43
N PRO A 29 15.91 -0.76 -4.40
CA PRO A 29 14.53 -0.96 -4.00
C PRO A 29 13.55 -0.64 -5.13
N MET A 30 12.53 -1.48 -5.27
CA MET A 30 11.47 -1.31 -6.27
C MET A 30 10.14 -0.87 -5.66
N VAL A 31 9.93 -1.17 -4.38
CA VAL A 31 8.72 -0.89 -3.61
C VAL A 31 9.07 -0.09 -2.38
N TYR A 32 8.24 0.87 -2.05
CA TYR A 32 8.39 1.69 -0.85
C TYR A 32 7.12 1.64 -0.02
N ALA A 33 7.28 1.58 1.30
CA ALA A 33 6.21 1.74 2.26
C ALA A 33 6.74 2.49 3.49
N SER A 34 5.87 3.27 4.13
CA SER A 34 6.24 3.97 5.36
C SER A 34 5.74 3.18 6.56
N PHE A 35 6.61 3.00 7.54
CA PHE A 35 6.36 2.29 8.78
C PHE A 35 6.37 3.29 9.92
N TYR A 36 5.28 3.33 10.68
CA TYR A 36 5.10 4.24 11.81
C TYR A 36 4.94 3.42 13.09
N PRO A 37 5.74 3.67 14.14
CA PRO A 37 5.54 3.03 15.43
C PRO A 37 4.16 3.37 16.00
N ILE A 38 3.56 2.45 16.73
CA ILE A 38 2.29 2.69 17.44
C ILE A 38 2.54 3.45 18.76
N GLU A 39 1.46 3.96 19.38
CA GLU A 39 1.55 4.60 20.70
C GLU A 39 2.21 3.67 21.72
N GLY A 40 3.29 4.14 22.37
CA GLY A 40 4.07 3.38 23.35
C GLY A 40 5.34 2.73 22.81
N GLU A 41 5.53 2.64 21.50
CA GLU A 41 6.79 2.22 20.88
C GLU A 41 7.75 3.42 20.74
N ASP A 42 9.02 3.24 21.13
CA ASP A 42 10.03 4.29 20.99
C ASP A 42 10.56 4.38 19.56
N TYR A 43 10.58 5.60 19.02
CA TYR A 43 11.09 5.86 17.67
C TYR A 43 12.58 5.52 17.52
N ASN A 44 13.38 5.73 18.57
CA ASN A 44 14.82 5.45 18.51
C ASN A 44 15.09 3.96 18.58
N ASP A 45 14.36 3.23 19.41
CA ASP A 45 14.43 1.76 19.49
C ASP A 45 14.01 1.13 18.16
N PHE A 46 12.96 1.68 17.55
CA PHE A 46 12.51 1.24 16.22
C PHE A 46 13.58 1.50 15.14
N ARG A 47 14.24 2.65 15.20
CA ARG A 47 15.38 2.97 14.32
C ARG A 47 16.53 1.97 14.50
N GLU A 48 16.90 1.68 15.75
CA GLU A 48 17.96 0.71 16.06
C GLU A 48 17.62 -0.68 15.54
N ALA A 49 16.36 -1.11 15.65
CA ALA A 49 15.89 -2.37 15.08
C ALA A 49 16.07 -2.42 13.55
N LEU A 50 15.72 -1.34 12.83
CA LEU A 50 15.93 -1.23 11.39
C LEU A 50 17.41 -1.24 11.01
N GLU A 51 18.28 -0.55 11.77
CA GLU A 51 19.72 -0.56 11.56
C GLU A 51 20.29 -1.99 11.73
N LYS A 52 19.85 -2.73 12.75
CA LYS A 52 20.23 -4.15 12.95
C LYS A 52 19.77 -5.06 11.81
N LEU A 53 18.56 -4.84 11.31
CA LEU A 53 18.05 -5.59 10.14
C LEU A 53 18.88 -5.29 8.89
N GLN A 54 19.24 -4.03 8.66
CA GLN A 54 20.04 -3.59 7.52
C GLN A 54 21.44 -4.21 7.49
N LEU A 55 22.03 -4.49 8.65
CA LEU A 55 23.34 -5.18 8.73
C LEU A 55 23.28 -6.58 8.11
N ASN A 56 22.13 -7.26 8.18
CA ASN A 56 21.93 -8.59 7.64
C ASN A 56 21.29 -8.57 6.24
N ASP A 57 20.75 -7.43 5.82
CA ASP A 57 20.06 -7.26 4.55
C ASP A 57 20.50 -5.97 3.86
N ALA A 58 21.51 -6.08 2.99
CA ALA A 58 22.07 -4.94 2.26
C ALA A 58 21.09 -4.30 1.26
N SER A 59 19.98 -4.96 0.95
CA SER A 59 18.95 -4.43 0.07
C SER A 59 17.91 -3.56 0.79
N LEU A 60 17.88 -3.62 2.12
CA LEU A 60 17.00 -2.81 2.96
C LEU A 60 17.53 -1.38 3.03
N THR A 61 16.74 -0.43 2.57
CA THR A 61 17.04 1.00 2.71
C THR A 61 15.94 1.67 3.50
N PHE A 62 16.28 2.62 4.36
CA PHE A 62 15.28 3.38 5.09
C PHE A 62 15.71 4.82 5.34
N GLU A 63 14.75 5.71 5.40
CA GLU A 63 14.92 7.14 5.66
C GLU A 63 13.87 7.61 6.65
N GLY A 64 14.22 8.55 7.53
CA GLY A 64 13.26 9.16 8.45
C GLY A 64 12.17 9.91 7.68
N GLU A 65 10.91 9.70 8.07
CA GLU A 65 9.75 10.37 7.51
C GLU A 65 8.84 10.87 8.63
N SER A 66 8.04 11.90 8.36
CA SER A 66 7.04 12.39 9.29
C SER A 66 5.72 12.62 8.59
N SER A 67 4.64 12.15 9.21
CA SER A 67 3.25 12.38 8.79
C SER A 67 2.53 13.22 9.86
N LEU A 68 1.68 14.15 9.43
CA LEU A 68 0.86 14.95 10.34
C LEU A 68 -0.11 14.09 11.16
N ALA A 69 -0.58 12.98 10.57
CA ALA A 69 -1.55 12.09 11.20
C ALA A 69 -0.92 10.94 11.99
N LEU A 70 0.23 10.41 11.52
CA LEU A 70 0.88 9.21 12.07
C LEU A 70 2.16 9.52 12.88
N GLY A 71 2.59 10.78 12.90
CA GLY A 71 3.80 11.18 13.62
C GLY A 71 5.08 10.86 12.87
N ARG A 72 6.16 10.53 13.62
CA ARG A 72 7.47 10.18 13.07
C ARG A 72 7.54 8.70 12.75
N GLY A 73 8.11 8.39 11.60
CA GLY A 73 8.28 7.02 11.12
C GLY A 73 9.45 6.90 10.14
N PHE A 74 9.47 5.81 9.38
CA PHE A 74 10.51 5.55 8.40
C PHE A 74 9.88 5.13 7.06
N ARG A 75 10.33 5.74 5.98
CA ARG A 75 10.10 5.26 4.63
C ARG A 75 11.14 4.18 4.33
N ILE A 76 10.69 3.00 4.00
CA ILE A 76 11.53 1.82 3.80
C ILE A 76 11.41 1.35 2.35
N GLY A 77 12.55 1.08 1.73
CA GLY A 77 12.64 0.52 0.39
C GLY A 77 12.82 -0.99 0.42
N PHE A 78 12.05 -1.69 -0.41
CA PHE A 78 12.00 -3.14 -0.49
C PHE A 78 12.21 -3.63 -1.94
N LEU A 79 12.69 -4.85 -2.12
CA LEU A 79 12.80 -5.49 -3.44
C LEU A 79 11.44 -5.86 -4.03
N GLY A 80 10.45 -6.10 -3.17
CA GLY A 80 9.08 -6.48 -3.53
C GLY A 80 8.22 -6.69 -2.29
N LEU A 81 6.96 -7.11 -2.47
CA LEU A 81 6.02 -7.31 -1.36
C LEU A 81 6.46 -8.42 -0.41
N LEU A 82 7.00 -9.53 -0.92
CA LEU A 82 7.51 -10.61 -0.06
C LEU A 82 8.64 -10.13 0.86
N HIS A 83 9.54 -9.29 0.35
CA HIS A 83 10.59 -8.68 1.18
C HIS A 83 9.99 -7.80 2.28
N LEU A 84 8.98 -6.99 1.97
CA LEU A 84 8.24 -6.20 2.96
C LEU A 84 7.61 -7.09 4.04
N GLU A 85 6.96 -8.19 3.66
CA GLU A 85 6.35 -9.13 4.60
C GLU A 85 7.39 -9.79 5.52
N ILE A 86 8.54 -10.17 4.98
CA ILE A 86 9.66 -10.73 5.75
C ILE A 86 10.19 -9.72 6.76
N ILE A 87 10.46 -8.50 6.34
CA ILE A 87 10.96 -7.44 7.25
C ILE A 87 9.95 -7.13 8.36
N LYS A 88 8.66 -7.04 8.01
CA LYS A 88 7.58 -6.88 8.99
C LYS A 88 7.54 -8.02 10.01
N GLU A 89 7.62 -9.26 9.56
CA GLU A 89 7.61 -10.44 10.42
C GLU A 89 8.85 -10.49 11.33
N ARG A 90 10.01 -10.12 10.80
CA ARG A 90 11.24 -10.00 11.58
C ARG A 90 11.17 -8.91 12.64
N LEU A 91 10.62 -7.74 12.31
CA LEU A 91 10.38 -6.67 13.29
C LEU A 91 9.50 -7.15 14.44
N ALA A 92 8.42 -7.89 14.13
CA ALA A 92 7.53 -8.43 15.14
C ALA A 92 8.21 -9.51 16.01
N ARG A 93 8.95 -10.46 15.40
CA ARG A 93 9.54 -11.59 16.13
C ARG A 93 10.82 -11.26 16.87
N GLU A 94 11.70 -10.48 16.26
CA GLU A 94 13.04 -10.22 16.78
C GLU A 94 13.08 -9.01 17.73
N PHE A 95 12.16 -8.04 17.53
CA PHE A 95 12.18 -6.76 18.22
C PHE A 95 10.86 -6.37 18.88
N ASP A 96 9.80 -7.18 18.75
CA ASP A 96 8.44 -6.92 19.27
C ASP A 96 7.81 -5.61 18.76
N PHE A 97 8.19 -5.17 17.52
CA PHE A 97 7.61 -4.00 16.87
C PHE A 97 6.47 -4.37 15.92
N HIS A 98 5.34 -3.67 16.06
CA HIS A 98 4.13 -3.87 15.25
C HIS A 98 3.70 -2.57 14.54
N PRO A 99 4.51 -2.01 13.65
CA PRO A 99 4.27 -0.69 13.08
C PRO A 99 2.99 -0.62 12.23
N VAL A 100 2.42 0.57 12.13
CA VAL A 100 1.41 0.91 11.10
C VAL A 100 2.13 1.03 9.77
N ILE A 101 1.71 0.23 8.79
CA ILE A 101 2.32 0.18 7.46
C ILE A 101 1.39 0.88 6.47
N THR A 102 1.92 1.85 5.72
CA THR A 102 1.18 2.48 4.63
C THR A 102 1.08 1.54 3.43
N THR A 103 0.15 1.84 2.52
CA THR A 103 0.02 1.06 1.28
C THR A 103 1.32 1.13 0.47
N PRO A 104 1.92 -0.02 0.13
CA PRO A 104 3.13 -0.06 -0.68
C PRO A 104 2.94 0.62 -2.04
N SER A 105 3.92 1.36 -2.46
CA SER A 105 3.93 2.13 -3.70
C SER A 105 5.25 1.95 -4.43
N VAL A 106 5.23 2.20 -5.74
CA VAL A 106 6.44 2.37 -6.55
C VAL A 106 6.82 3.86 -6.60
N VAL A 107 8.01 4.18 -7.06
CA VAL A 107 8.41 5.59 -7.25
C VAL A 107 7.74 6.14 -8.49
N TYR A 108 6.90 7.16 -8.33
CA TYR A 108 6.34 7.95 -9.43
C TYR A 108 7.16 9.22 -9.62
N LYS A 109 7.29 9.69 -10.86
CA LYS A 109 7.85 11.01 -11.13
C LYS A 109 6.74 11.95 -11.53
N ILE A 110 6.69 13.11 -10.91
CA ILE A 110 5.67 14.12 -11.18
C ILE A 110 6.38 15.38 -11.69
N THR A 111 5.90 15.89 -12.80
CA THR A 111 6.24 17.23 -13.28
C THR A 111 5.14 18.18 -12.83
N LEU A 112 5.50 19.19 -12.07
CA LEU A 112 4.57 20.22 -11.59
C LEU A 112 4.30 21.27 -12.70
N THR A 113 3.28 22.10 -12.48
CA THR A 113 2.91 23.18 -13.41
C THR A 113 3.97 24.25 -13.54
N ASP A 114 4.85 24.41 -12.55
CA ASP A 114 6.03 25.30 -12.58
C ASP A 114 7.24 24.69 -13.31
N GLY A 115 7.14 23.45 -13.77
CA GLY A 115 8.20 22.70 -14.43
C GLY A 115 9.12 21.91 -13.50
N THR A 116 8.93 22.00 -12.19
CA THR A 116 9.73 21.24 -11.21
C THR A 116 9.42 19.75 -11.30
N GLU A 117 10.44 18.91 -11.29
CA GLU A 117 10.29 17.46 -11.20
C GLU A 117 10.46 16.97 -9.76
N LYS A 118 9.58 16.09 -9.32
CA LYS A 118 9.61 15.50 -7.98
C LYS A 118 9.37 13.99 -8.05
N ASN A 119 10.18 13.21 -7.30
CA ASN A 119 9.91 11.80 -7.05
C ASN A 119 8.90 11.67 -5.91
N ILE A 120 7.90 10.82 -6.09
CA ILE A 120 6.84 10.54 -5.12
C ILE A 120 6.94 9.06 -4.73
N TYR A 121 7.17 8.82 -3.46
CA TYR A 121 7.32 7.47 -2.88
C TYR A 121 6.05 6.99 -2.18
N SER A 122 5.19 7.92 -1.77
CA SER A 122 3.95 7.64 -1.07
C SER A 122 2.79 8.46 -1.65
N ALA A 123 1.57 7.94 -1.56
CA ALA A 123 0.37 8.67 -1.96
C ALA A 123 0.19 9.98 -1.17
N THR A 124 0.70 10.06 0.05
CA THR A 124 0.62 11.27 0.90
C THR A 124 1.45 12.43 0.36
N GLU A 125 2.56 12.13 -0.30
CA GLU A 125 3.45 13.13 -0.92
C GLU A 125 2.90 13.71 -2.24
N MET A 126 1.83 13.09 -2.79
CA MET A 126 1.27 13.50 -4.08
C MET A 126 0.57 14.87 -3.94
N PRO A 127 0.97 15.90 -4.70
CA PRO A 127 0.33 17.20 -4.71
C PRO A 127 -1.13 17.14 -5.14
N GLU A 128 -1.85 18.24 -4.98
CA GLU A 128 -3.19 18.37 -5.54
C GLU A 128 -3.17 18.36 -7.07
N ALA A 129 -4.21 17.80 -7.68
CA ALA A 129 -4.26 17.57 -9.12
C ALA A 129 -4.06 18.83 -9.98
N ASN A 130 -4.45 20.01 -9.46
CA ASN A 130 -4.27 21.30 -10.13
C ASN A 130 -2.80 21.76 -10.26
N HIS A 131 -1.90 21.26 -9.41
CA HIS A 131 -0.47 21.55 -9.45
C HIS A 131 0.34 20.54 -10.28
N ILE A 132 -0.31 19.48 -10.77
CA ILE A 132 0.35 18.43 -11.53
C ILE A 132 0.15 18.66 -13.02
N LYS A 133 1.27 18.79 -13.76
CA LYS A 133 1.28 18.86 -15.23
C LYS A 133 1.28 17.44 -15.83
N GLN A 134 2.11 16.56 -15.28
CA GLN A 134 2.28 15.19 -15.79
C GLN A 134 2.71 14.24 -14.67
N ILE A 135 2.23 13.02 -14.72
CA ILE A 135 2.70 11.92 -13.88
C ILE A 135 3.31 10.86 -14.78
N THR A 136 4.49 10.35 -14.42
CA THR A 136 5.10 9.21 -15.09
C THR A 136 5.28 8.07 -14.10
N GLU A 137 5.00 6.85 -14.57
CA GLU A 137 5.12 5.62 -13.81
C GLU A 137 6.26 4.75 -14.34
N PRO A 138 6.92 3.97 -13.47
CA PRO A 138 7.95 3.03 -13.89
C PRO A 138 7.32 1.87 -14.67
N ARG A 139 7.88 1.56 -15.83
CA ARG A 139 7.47 0.44 -16.70
C ARG A 139 8.54 -0.63 -16.69
N VAL A 140 8.10 -1.86 -16.81
CA VAL A 140 8.97 -3.04 -16.85
C VAL A 140 8.68 -3.90 -18.07
N LYS A 141 9.71 -4.52 -18.60
CA LYS A 141 9.57 -5.66 -19.47
C LYS A 141 9.29 -6.88 -18.60
N LEU A 142 8.10 -7.41 -18.73
CA LEU A 142 7.63 -8.60 -18.03
C LEU A 142 7.73 -9.78 -18.97
N ASP A 143 8.56 -10.77 -18.65
CA ASP A 143 8.71 -12.02 -19.39
C ASP A 143 8.09 -13.16 -18.56
N VAL A 144 7.06 -13.81 -19.10
CA VAL A 144 6.36 -14.94 -18.47
C VAL A 144 6.67 -16.22 -19.21
N VAL A 145 7.34 -17.15 -18.56
CA VAL A 145 7.63 -18.49 -19.08
C VAL A 145 6.52 -19.44 -18.68
N THR A 146 5.89 -20.08 -19.65
CA THR A 146 4.74 -20.97 -19.42
C THR A 146 4.65 -22.09 -20.45
N PRO A 147 4.06 -23.26 -20.10
CA PRO A 147 3.62 -24.25 -21.09
C PRO A 147 2.57 -23.65 -22.03
N THR A 148 2.56 -24.09 -23.31
CA THR A 148 1.68 -23.56 -24.36
C THR A 148 0.20 -23.66 -24.02
N GLN A 149 -0.22 -24.71 -23.32
CA GLN A 149 -1.60 -24.94 -22.88
C GLN A 149 -2.18 -23.82 -21.99
N TYR A 150 -1.33 -23.07 -21.25
CA TYR A 150 -1.77 -21.99 -20.35
C TYR A 150 -1.66 -20.60 -20.97
N MET A 151 -1.27 -20.49 -22.25
CA MET A 151 -1.10 -19.21 -22.93
C MET A 151 -2.35 -18.34 -22.82
N GLY A 152 -3.51 -18.89 -23.15
CA GLY A 152 -4.79 -18.16 -23.15
C GLY A 152 -5.14 -17.61 -21.76
N ALA A 153 -5.03 -18.45 -20.73
CA ALA A 153 -5.35 -18.04 -19.36
C ALA A 153 -4.40 -16.95 -18.82
N ILE A 154 -3.11 -17.03 -19.16
CA ILE A 154 -2.12 -16.02 -18.77
C ILE A 154 -2.33 -14.70 -19.53
N MET A 155 -2.59 -14.77 -20.84
CA MET A 155 -2.91 -13.59 -21.65
C MET A 155 -4.14 -12.87 -21.12
N GLU A 156 -5.22 -13.61 -20.84
CA GLU A 156 -6.45 -13.06 -20.25
C GLU A 156 -6.18 -12.43 -18.88
N LEU A 157 -5.48 -13.13 -18.00
CA LEU A 157 -5.13 -12.60 -16.68
C LEU A 157 -4.38 -11.27 -16.79
N ILE A 158 -3.31 -11.22 -17.56
CA ILE A 158 -2.45 -10.03 -17.65
C ILE A 158 -3.21 -8.86 -18.28
N THR A 159 -3.96 -9.07 -19.36
CA THR A 159 -4.68 -8.01 -20.05
C THR A 159 -5.89 -7.48 -19.27
N THR A 160 -6.52 -8.31 -18.42
CA THR A 160 -7.67 -7.89 -17.61
C THR A 160 -7.25 -7.24 -16.29
N THR A 161 -6.17 -7.73 -15.67
CA THR A 161 -5.74 -7.25 -14.34
C THR A 161 -4.77 -6.09 -14.40
N THR A 162 -4.01 -5.97 -15.50
CA THR A 162 -2.97 -4.94 -15.67
C THR A 162 -3.21 -4.09 -16.91
N ARG A 163 -2.52 -2.96 -17.01
CA ARG A 163 -2.41 -2.12 -18.22
C ARG A 163 -1.19 -2.53 -19.06
N ALA A 164 -0.86 -3.81 -19.03
CA ALA A 164 0.26 -4.32 -19.80
C ALA A 164 -0.05 -4.37 -21.29
N GLU A 165 0.96 -4.01 -22.08
CA GLU A 165 0.92 -4.08 -23.53
C GLU A 165 1.70 -5.31 -23.98
N TYR A 166 1.07 -6.18 -24.76
CA TYR A 166 1.73 -7.35 -25.32
C TYR A 166 2.82 -6.91 -26.31
N LEU A 167 4.01 -7.53 -26.20
CA LEU A 167 5.13 -7.25 -27.09
C LEU A 167 5.35 -8.41 -28.09
N LYS A 168 5.64 -9.61 -27.58
CA LYS A 168 5.96 -10.78 -28.41
C LYS A 168 5.77 -12.09 -27.66
N THR A 169 5.73 -13.18 -28.45
CA THR A 169 5.84 -14.56 -27.96
C THR A 169 7.06 -15.23 -28.59
N GLU A 170 7.84 -15.91 -27.78
CA GLU A 170 8.96 -16.74 -28.20
C GLU A 170 8.73 -18.19 -27.77
N TYR A 171 8.82 -19.14 -28.70
CA TYR A 171 8.70 -20.55 -28.38
C TYR A 171 10.05 -21.11 -27.97
N LEU A 172 10.04 -21.87 -26.88
CA LEU A 172 11.20 -22.57 -26.35
C LEU A 172 11.08 -24.07 -26.62
N GLU A 173 12.18 -24.80 -26.46
CA GLU A 173 12.12 -26.25 -26.51
C GLU A 173 11.25 -26.86 -25.42
N GLY A 174 10.59 -28.00 -25.72
CA GLY A 174 9.80 -28.76 -24.73
C GLY A 174 8.44 -28.16 -24.37
N ASP A 175 7.68 -27.72 -25.37
CA ASP A 175 6.29 -27.21 -25.22
C ASP A 175 6.17 -26.01 -24.26
N ARG A 176 7.18 -25.17 -24.21
CA ARG A 176 7.20 -23.94 -23.43
C ARG A 176 7.32 -22.71 -24.30
N MET A 177 6.86 -21.58 -23.78
CA MET A 177 6.98 -20.28 -24.43
C MET A 177 7.29 -19.18 -23.43
N VAL A 178 7.79 -18.07 -23.96
CA VAL A 178 7.96 -16.80 -23.25
C VAL A 178 6.97 -15.81 -23.82
N LEU A 179 6.12 -15.24 -22.96
CA LEU A 179 5.24 -14.13 -23.29
C LEU A 179 5.85 -12.85 -22.74
N SER A 180 6.18 -11.89 -23.59
CA SER A 180 6.78 -10.63 -23.21
C SER A 180 5.77 -9.49 -23.25
N PHE A 181 5.76 -8.67 -22.22
CA PHE A 181 4.86 -7.52 -22.06
C PHE A 181 5.63 -6.27 -21.61
N ASN A 182 5.13 -5.10 -21.97
CA ASN A 182 5.46 -3.83 -21.35
C ASN A 182 4.39 -3.51 -20.29
N ALA A 183 4.72 -3.55 -19.01
CA ALA A 183 3.76 -3.46 -17.93
C ALA A 183 4.13 -2.38 -16.89
N PRO A 184 3.14 -1.72 -16.25
CA PRO A 184 3.40 -0.83 -15.10
C PRO A 184 3.94 -1.64 -13.92
N LEU A 185 5.08 -1.24 -13.35
CA LEU A 185 5.71 -1.94 -12.23
C LEU A 185 4.76 -2.09 -11.03
N GLY A 186 4.00 -1.05 -10.69
CA GLY A 186 3.07 -1.07 -9.57
C GLY A 186 1.97 -2.12 -9.69
N GLU A 187 1.54 -2.48 -10.91
CA GLU A 187 0.53 -3.51 -11.14
C GLU A 187 1.15 -4.93 -11.17
N VAL A 188 2.40 -5.05 -11.62
CA VAL A 188 3.15 -6.32 -11.63
C VAL A 188 3.44 -6.80 -10.21
N ILE A 189 3.90 -5.89 -9.35
CA ILE A 189 4.33 -6.23 -7.98
C ILE A 189 3.16 -6.71 -7.12
N ILE A 190 1.99 -6.06 -7.23
CA ILE A 190 0.93 -6.21 -6.22
C ILE A 190 0.16 -7.54 -6.33
N ASN A 191 -0.14 -8.04 -7.52
CA ASN A 191 -1.08 -9.16 -7.66
C ASN A 191 -0.70 -10.21 -8.69
N LEU A 192 0.32 -9.97 -9.49
CA LEU A 192 0.54 -10.78 -10.68
C LEU A 192 1.10 -12.17 -10.33
N HIS A 193 1.88 -12.28 -9.25
CA HIS A 193 2.50 -13.55 -8.84
C HIS A 193 1.47 -14.65 -8.60
N ASP A 194 0.51 -14.39 -7.73
CA ASP A 194 -0.48 -15.38 -7.33
C ASP A 194 -1.45 -15.68 -8.48
N GLY A 195 -1.77 -14.65 -9.27
CA GLY A 195 -2.58 -14.79 -10.49
C GLY A 195 -1.92 -15.71 -11.51
N ILE A 196 -0.63 -15.50 -11.84
CA ILE A 196 0.12 -16.33 -12.78
C ILE A 196 0.21 -17.78 -12.26
N LYS A 197 0.54 -17.96 -10.98
CA LYS A 197 0.63 -19.29 -10.38
C LYS A 197 -0.70 -20.03 -10.42
N SER A 198 -1.79 -19.39 -10.03
CA SER A 198 -3.11 -20.01 -10.05
C SER A 198 -3.61 -20.32 -11.47
N SER A 199 -3.41 -19.41 -12.43
CA SER A 199 -3.84 -19.60 -13.83
C SER A 199 -3.05 -20.66 -14.60
N SER A 200 -1.87 -21.05 -14.07
CA SER A 200 -0.97 -22.03 -14.72
C SER A 200 -0.80 -23.30 -13.91
N SER A 201 -1.62 -23.55 -12.89
CA SER A 201 -1.43 -24.69 -11.98
C SER A 201 -0.02 -24.77 -11.37
N GLY A 202 0.63 -23.60 -11.17
CA GLY A 202 1.99 -23.49 -10.64
C GLY A 202 3.12 -23.63 -11.65
N TYR A 203 2.83 -23.94 -12.91
CA TYR A 203 3.90 -24.20 -13.92
C TYR A 203 4.54 -22.94 -14.49
N ALA A 204 3.83 -21.80 -14.50
CA ALA A 204 4.40 -20.57 -15.03
C ALA A 204 5.30 -19.87 -14.00
N SER A 205 6.32 -19.21 -14.54
CA SER A 205 7.19 -18.29 -13.80
C SER A 205 7.34 -16.99 -14.57
N PHE A 206 7.71 -15.91 -13.88
CA PHE A 206 7.95 -14.65 -14.55
C PHE A 206 9.18 -13.96 -13.98
N SER A 207 9.76 -13.11 -14.81
CA SER A 207 10.80 -12.15 -14.44
C SER A 207 10.45 -10.78 -15.01
N TYR A 208 10.98 -9.73 -14.43
CA TYR A 208 10.78 -8.38 -14.96
C TYR A 208 12.07 -7.56 -14.85
N GLU A 209 12.25 -6.67 -15.81
CA GLU A 209 13.37 -5.72 -15.85
C GLU A 209 12.82 -4.31 -16.07
N MET A 210 13.39 -3.33 -15.35
CA MET A 210 13.05 -1.94 -15.57
C MET A 210 13.40 -1.50 -16.98
N ILE A 211 12.44 -0.86 -17.67
CA ILE A 211 12.67 -0.25 -18.99
C ILE A 211 12.89 1.24 -18.80
N ASP A 212 11.81 1.98 -18.51
CA ASP A 212 11.78 3.43 -18.46
C ASP A 212 10.56 3.93 -17.68
N TYR A 213 10.43 5.25 -17.55
CA TYR A 213 9.26 5.93 -17.03
C TYR A 213 8.36 6.40 -18.17
N GLN A 214 7.08 6.08 -18.11
CA GLN A 214 6.11 6.47 -19.12
C GLN A 214 4.97 7.28 -18.52
N PRO A 215 4.40 8.24 -19.28
CA PRO A 215 3.22 9.00 -18.83
C PRO A 215 2.05 8.08 -18.48
N ALA A 216 1.39 8.40 -17.36
CA ALA A 216 0.26 7.63 -16.87
C ALA A 216 -0.83 8.53 -16.30
N ASP A 217 -2.09 8.15 -16.54
CA ASP A 217 -3.25 8.86 -16.02
C ASP A 217 -3.65 8.27 -14.66
N LEU A 218 -3.04 8.82 -13.62
CA LEU A 218 -3.15 8.39 -12.23
C LEU A 218 -3.85 9.44 -11.38
N ALA A 219 -4.46 9.01 -10.28
CA ALA A 219 -5.01 9.90 -9.27
C ALA A 219 -4.81 9.34 -7.87
N ARG A 220 -4.78 10.23 -6.86
CA ARG A 220 -4.75 9.86 -5.45
C ARG A 220 -6.18 9.56 -4.99
N LEU A 221 -6.38 8.33 -4.51
CA LEU A 221 -7.59 7.91 -3.81
C LEU A 221 -7.35 8.06 -2.31
N ASP A 222 -8.08 8.95 -1.68
CA ASP A 222 -8.04 9.19 -0.23
C ASP A 222 -9.17 8.43 0.46
N VAL A 223 -8.92 7.95 1.68
CA VAL A 223 -9.92 7.30 2.53
C VAL A 223 -10.22 8.18 3.73
N LEU A 224 -11.52 8.42 3.96
CA LEU A 224 -12.02 9.14 5.13
C LEU A 224 -12.83 8.18 6.01
N ILE A 225 -12.53 8.18 7.31
CA ILE A 225 -13.25 7.41 8.32
C ILE A 225 -13.79 8.40 9.36
N ALA A 226 -15.10 8.44 9.53
CA ALA A 226 -15.80 9.43 10.35
C ALA A 226 -15.45 10.90 9.97
N GLU A 227 -15.24 11.15 8.68
CA GLU A 227 -14.87 12.44 8.08
C GLU A 227 -13.38 12.81 8.22
N ASP A 228 -12.59 12.06 9.02
CA ASP A 228 -11.16 12.23 9.15
C ASP A 228 -10.42 11.46 8.05
N LYS A 229 -9.46 12.10 7.40
CA LYS A 229 -8.60 11.47 6.39
C LYS A 229 -7.58 10.54 7.05
N VAL A 230 -7.56 9.27 6.63
CA VAL A 230 -6.59 8.28 7.08
C VAL A 230 -5.50 8.12 6.01
N GLU A 231 -4.39 8.81 6.20
CA GLU A 231 -3.28 8.88 5.24
C GLU A 231 -2.71 7.50 4.88
N ALA A 232 -2.63 6.59 5.85
CA ALA A 232 -2.11 5.24 5.64
C ALA A 232 -2.90 4.42 4.60
N PHE A 233 -4.16 4.77 4.33
CA PHE A 233 -4.99 4.12 3.32
C PHE A 233 -5.01 4.84 1.97
N SER A 234 -4.37 6.00 1.85
CA SER A 234 -4.26 6.71 0.59
C SER A 234 -3.46 5.89 -0.43
N GLN A 235 -3.91 5.86 -1.69
CA GLN A 235 -3.31 5.07 -2.76
C GLN A 235 -3.24 5.87 -4.06
N ILE A 236 -2.20 5.64 -4.86
CA ILE A 236 -2.10 6.15 -6.23
C ILE A 236 -2.66 5.07 -7.17
N ILE A 237 -3.72 5.40 -7.91
CA ILE A 237 -4.50 4.44 -8.69
C ILE A 237 -4.75 5.00 -10.10
N PRO A 238 -4.73 4.14 -11.15
CA PRO A 238 -5.15 4.52 -12.48
C PRO A 238 -6.59 5.04 -12.50
N LYS A 239 -6.86 6.13 -13.20
CA LYS A 239 -8.19 6.77 -13.21
C LYS A 239 -9.30 5.84 -13.68
N ASN A 240 -9.01 4.93 -14.60
CA ASN A 240 -9.98 3.95 -15.09
C ASN A 240 -10.38 2.90 -14.04
N LYS A 241 -9.55 2.66 -13.00
CA LYS A 241 -9.82 1.69 -11.92
C LYS A 241 -10.35 2.33 -10.63
N LEU A 242 -10.42 3.68 -10.57
CA LEU A 242 -10.77 4.41 -9.34
C LEU A 242 -12.10 3.98 -8.72
N GLN A 243 -13.17 3.83 -9.52
CA GLN A 243 -14.48 3.48 -9.00
C GLN A 243 -14.52 2.06 -8.41
N THR A 244 -13.86 1.12 -9.09
CA THR A 244 -13.79 -0.29 -8.67
C THR A 244 -12.98 -0.41 -7.38
N GLU A 245 -11.81 0.22 -7.31
CA GLU A 245 -10.94 0.19 -6.13
C GLU A 245 -11.56 0.95 -4.95
N ALA A 246 -12.22 2.09 -5.19
CA ALA A 246 -12.95 2.81 -4.15
C ALA A 246 -14.02 1.94 -3.50
N ASN A 247 -14.83 1.25 -4.31
CA ASN A 247 -15.88 0.35 -3.81
C ASN A 247 -15.29 -0.84 -3.04
N ARG A 248 -14.21 -1.45 -3.57
CA ARG A 248 -13.51 -2.57 -2.93
C ARG A 248 -12.99 -2.15 -1.55
N LEU A 249 -12.32 -1.02 -1.49
CA LEU A 249 -11.65 -0.52 -0.28
C LEU A 249 -12.65 -0.20 0.83
N VAL A 250 -13.74 0.53 0.53
CA VAL A 250 -14.74 0.86 1.55
C VAL A 250 -15.50 -0.36 2.06
N LYS A 251 -15.76 -1.37 1.20
CA LYS A 251 -16.37 -2.64 1.63
C LYS A 251 -15.46 -3.42 2.56
N LYS A 252 -14.19 -3.56 2.18
CA LYS A 252 -13.19 -4.28 2.98
C LYS A 252 -12.96 -3.63 4.34
N LEU A 253 -12.85 -2.31 4.40
CA LEU A 253 -12.73 -1.56 5.65
C LEU A 253 -13.98 -1.71 6.54
N LYS A 254 -15.18 -1.76 5.95
CA LYS A 254 -16.42 -2.00 6.70
C LYS A 254 -16.45 -3.38 7.39
N GLU A 255 -15.84 -4.39 6.78
CA GLU A 255 -15.79 -5.73 7.35
C GLU A 255 -14.80 -5.84 8.52
N VAL A 256 -13.71 -5.07 8.46
CA VAL A 256 -12.61 -5.16 9.44
C VAL A 256 -12.74 -4.18 10.59
N ILE A 257 -13.28 -2.97 10.35
CA ILE A 257 -13.45 -1.97 11.39
C ILE A 257 -14.61 -2.37 12.31
N PRO A 258 -14.38 -2.49 13.63
CA PRO A 258 -15.41 -2.89 14.57
C PRO A 258 -16.49 -1.82 14.72
N ARG A 259 -17.70 -2.25 15.09
CA ARG A 259 -18.79 -1.33 15.40
C ARG A 259 -18.42 -0.44 16.58
N GLN A 260 -18.78 0.83 16.47
CA GLN A 260 -18.60 1.83 17.52
C GLN A 260 -19.95 2.21 18.15
N ASN A 261 -19.93 3.04 19.18
CA ASN A 261 -21.16 3.58 19.82
C ASN A 261 -21.89 4.61 18.96
N PHE A 262 -21.29 5.05 17.86
CA PHE A 262 -21.84 6.02 16.91
C PHE A 262 -21.71 5.49 15.46
N LEU A 263 -22.39 6.16 14.54
CA LEU A 263 -22.34 5.81 13.11
C LEU A 263 -20.96 6.16 12.54
N VAL A 264 -20.24 5.17 12.04
CA VAL A 264 -18.98 5.39 11.35
C VAL A 264 -19.24 5.39 9.85
N LYS A 265 -18.91 6.50 9.20
CA LYS A 265 -18.93 6.63 7.73
C LYS A 265 -17.54 6.32 7.22
N ILE A 266 -17.46 5.43 6.23
CA ILE A 266 -16.23 5.13 5.50
C ILE A 266 -16.44 5.64 4.08
N GLN A 267 -15.55 6.49 3.60
CA GLN A 267 -15.68 7.14 2.30
C GLN A 267 -14.35 7.05 1.56
N ALA A 268 -14.40 6.83 0.25
CA ALA A 268 -13.25 6.92 -0.63
C ALA A 268 -13.48 8.09 -1.60
N ALA A 269 -12.51 9.00 -1.68
CA ALA A 269 -12.64 10.25 -2.41
C ALA A 269 -11.40 10.55 -3.25
N VAL A 270 -11.58 11.31 -4.33
CA VAL A 270 -10.51 11.84 -5.19
C VAL A 270 -10.72 13.35 -5.32
N GLY A 271 -9.71 14.15 -4.92
CA GLY A 271 -9.81 15.61 -4.99
C GLY A 271 -11.05 16.17 -4.27
N GLY A 272 -11.45 15.56 -3.13
CA GLY A 272 -12.63 15.94 -2.36
C GLY A 272 -13.96 15.37 -2.88
N LYS A 273 -14.00 14.79 -4.08
CA LYS A 273 -15.22 14.14 -4.62
C LYS A 273 -15.30 12.70 -4.11
N ILE A 274 -16.40 12.38 -3.40
CA ILE A 274 -16.65 11.02 -2.90
C ILE A 274 -17.06 10.12 -4.06
N LEU A 275 -16.32 9.02 -4.26
CA LEU A 275 -16.59 7.99 -5.27
C LEU A 275 -17.36 6.80 -4.69
N ALA A 276 -17.04 6.42 -3.44
CA ALA A 276 -17.68 5.29 -2.79
C ALA A 276 -17.90 5.60 -1.30
N ARG A 277 -18.96 5.02 -0.73
CA ARG A 277 -19.31 5.21 0.67
C ARG A 277 -19.96 3.95 1.24
N GLU A 278 -19.51 3.58 2.45
CA GLU A 278 -20.15 2.59 3.31
C GLU A 278 -20.36 3.15 4.71
N SER A 279 -21.20 2.48 5.51
CA SER A 279 -21.48 2.92 6.87
C SER A 279 -21.54 1.71 7.80
N ILE A 280 -20.91 1.86 8.97
CA ILE A 280 -20.98 0.88 10.06
C ILE A 280 -22.01 1.36 11.05
N THR A 281 -23.07 0.56 11.25
CA THR A 281 -24.14 0.90 12.19
C THR A 281 -23.65 0.81 13.63
N PRO A 282 -24.01 1.77 14.50
CA PRO A 282 -23.59 1.78 15.90
C PRO A 282 -24.18 0.63 16.70
N PHE A 283 -23.53 0.25 17.80
CA PHE A 283 -24.15 -0.58 18.79
C PHE A 283 -25.45 0.03 19.31
N ARG A 284 -26.47 -0.78 19.43
CA ARG A 284 -27.75 -0.38 20.05
C ARG A 284 -27.95 -1.12 21.34
N LYS A 285 -28.05 -0.37 22.45
CA LYS A 285 -28.53 -0.92 23.71
C LYS A 285 -30.06 -0.99 23.62
N ASP A 286 -30.64 -2.12 24.01
CA ASP A 286 -32.10 -2.18 24.17
C ASP A 286 -32.52 -1.34 25.40
N VAL A 287 -33.01 -0.13 25.12
CA VAL A 287 -33.46 0.82 26.15
C VAL A 287 -34.96 0.68 26.45
N THR A 288 -35.63 -0.25 25.75
CA THR A 288 -37.07 -0.46 25.82
C THR A 288 -37.47 -1.84 26.32
N GLY A 289 -36.56 -2.80 26.41
CA GLY A 289 -36.83 -4.20 26.76
C GLY A 289 -37.41 -4.39 28.17
N TYR A 290 -37.10 -3.49 29.10
CA TYR A 290 -37.64 -3.51 30.46
C TYR A 290 -38.98 -2.76 30.61
N LEU A 291 -39.49 -2.12 29.55
CA LEU A 291 -40.79 -1.46 29.58
C LEU A 291 -41.87 -2.47 29.21
N TYR A 292 -42.43 -3.12 30.23
CA TYR A 292 -43.57 -3.99 30.09
C TYR A 292 -44.87 -3.17 29.99
N GLY A 293 -45.70 -3.42 28.96
CA GLY A 293 -46.97 -2.70 28.76
C GLY A 293 -46.89 -1.53 27.78
N GLY A 294 -48.02 -1.14 27.27
CA GLY A 294 -48.23 -0.37 26.04
C GLY A 294 -47.88 1.13 26.01
N ASP A 295 -46.96 1.66 26.84
CA ASP A 295 -46.59 3.09 26.74
C ASP A 295 -45.70 3.34 25.55
N VAL A 296 -46.32 3.44 24.38
CA VAL A 296 -45.67 3.74 23.08
C VAL A 296 -44.96 5.10 23.12
N THR A 297 -45.51 6.05 23.84
CA THR A 297 -44.94 7.40 23.93
C THR A 297 -43.61 7.41 24.67
N ARG A 298 -43.53 6.71 25.80
CA ARG A 298 -42.28 6.55 26.57
C ARG A 298 -41.22 5.80 25.81
N LYS A 299 -41.57 4.69 25.14
CA LYS A 299 -40.68 3.93 24.26
C LYS A 299 -40.10 4.84 23.17
N ARG A 300 -40.95 5.63 22.50
CA ARG A 300 -40.52 6.57 21.44
C ARG A 300 -39.56 7.63 21.98
N LYS A 301 -39.87 8.27 23.13
CA LYS A 301 -39.01 9.28 23.77
C LYS A 301 -37.62 8.72 24.11
N LEU A 302 -37.51 7.47 24.62
CA LEU A 302 -36.24 6.83 24.93
C LEU A 302 -35.41 6.51 23.68
N LEU A 303 -36.05 6.03 22.62
CA LEU A 303 -35.39 5.78 21.34
C LEU A 303 -34.92 7.10 20.69
N GLU A 304 -35.71 8.18 20.78
CA GLU A 304 -35.30 9.50 20.28
C GLU A 304 -34.11 10.07 21.08
N LYS A 305 -34.15 9.94 22.43
CA LYS A 305 -33.01 10.32 23.28
C LYS A 305 -31.75 9.58 22.93
N GLN A 306 -31.85 8.26 22.72
CA GLN A 306 -30.71 7.42 22.26
C GLN A 306 -30.21 7.88 20.89
N LYS A 307 -31.12 8.17 19.93
CA LYS A 307 -30.77 8.67 18.60
C LYS A 307 -30.03 10.02 18.64
N ARG A 308 -30.52 10.96 19.48
CA ARG A 308 -29.87 12.27 19.68
C ARG A 308 -28.51 12.15 20.33
N GLY A 309 -28.36 11.28 21.36
CA GLY A 309 -27.07 10.99 21.99
C GLY A 309 -26.03 10.46 21.00
N LYS A 310 -26.43 9.47 20.17
CA LYS A 310 -25.56 8.93 19.13
C LYS A 310 -25.18 9.94 18.05
N LYS A 311 -26.11 10.85 17.67
CA LYS A 311 -25.81 11.92 16.72
C LYS A 311 -24.80 12.93 17.26
N LYS A 312 -24.83 13.23 18.57
CA LYS A 312 -23.82 14.09 19.22
C LYS A 312 -22.47 13.40 19.29
N ALA A 313 -22.42 12.09 19.54
CA ALA A 313 -21.18 11.31 19.63
C ALA A 313 -20.42 11.21 18.29
N VAL A 314 -21.08 11.38 17.15
CA VAL A 314 -20.42 11.40 15.82
C VAL A 314 -19.39 12.54 15.70
N GLY A 315 -19.64 13.71 16.35
CA GLY A 315 -18.74 14.86 16.27
C GLY A 315 -17.60 14.88 17.28
N THR A 316 -17.58 13.94 18.25
CA THR A 316 -16.58 13.90 19.34
C THR A 316 -15.87 12.55 19.47
N GLY A 317 -16.36 11.51 18.80
CA GLY A 317 -15.82 10.17 18.90
C GLY A 317 -14.67 9.94 17.91
N ARG A 318 -13.48 9.63 18.40
CA ARG A 318 -12.39 9.09 17.59
C ARG A 318 -12.70 7.63 17.24
N VAL A 319 -12.52 7.25 15.97
CA VAL A 319 -12.65 5.85 15.54
C VAL A 319 -11.33 5.14 15.79
N GLU A 320 -11.39 4.09 16.59
CA GLU A 320 -10.25 3.21 16.79
C GLU A 320 -10.11 2.26 15.60
N ILE A 321 -9.05 2.40 14.84
CA ILE A 321 -8.77 1.59 13.65
C ILE A 321 -7.81 0.47 14.08
N PRO A 322 -8.27 -0.81 14.08
CA PRO A 322 -7.40 -1.91 14.49
C PRO A 322 -6.27 -2.13 13.47
N GLN A 323 -5.09 -2.56 13.94
CA GLN A 323 -3.95 -2.89 13.07
C GLN A 323 -4.33 -3.86 11.94
N LYS A 324 -5.22 -4.80 12.21
CA LYS A 324 -5.75 -5.73 11.20
C LYS A 324 -6.32 -4.99 9.98
N ALA A 325 -6.90 -3.79 10.15
CA ALA A 325 -7.44 -3.02 9.03
C ALA A 325 -6.35 -2.56 8.06
N PHE A 326 -5.18 -2.15 8.56
CA PHE A 326 -4.06 -1.76 7.72
C PHE A 326 -3.52 -2.95 6.90
N LEU A 327 -3.45 -4.12 7.52
CA LEU A 327 -2.99 -5.34 6.85
C LEU A 327 -4.00 -5.87 5.82
N GLU A 328 -5.28 -5.83 6.15
CA GLU A 328 -6.33 -6.32 5.26
C GLU A 328 -6.51 -5.43 4.03
N VAL A 329 -6.25 -4.14 4.13
CA VAL A 329 -6.25 -3.22 2.97
C VAL A 329 -5.16 -3.59 1.97
N LEU A 330 -4.01 -4.10 2.43
CA LEU A 330 -2.89 -4.52 1.58
C LEU A 330 -3.19 -5.83 0.82
N LYS A 331 -4.04 -6.69 1.37
CA LYS A 331 -4.47 -7.93 0.69
C LYS A 331 -5.51 -7.56 -0.36
N LYS A 332 -5.22 -7.78 -1.61
CA LYS A 332 -6.17 -7.60 -2.72
C LYS A 332 -7.00 -8.84 -2.98
#